data_a47198988ae7a742bdf7542066a696f6
#
_entry.id   a47198988ae7a742bdf7542066a696f6
#
_cell.length_a   1.000
_cell.length_b   1.000
_cell.length_c   1.000
_cell.angle_alpha   90.00
_cell.angle_beta   90.00
_cell.angle_gamma   90.00
#
_symmetry.space_group_name_H-M   'P 1'
#
loop_
_entity.id
_entity.type
_entity.pdbx_description
1 polymer ?
#
loop_
_entity_poly.entity_id
_entity_poly.type
_entity_poly.pdbx_seq_one_letter_code
_entity_poly.pdbx_strand_id
1 'polypeptide(L)'
;MKNIDDIYELLRQIPVTKTNKPYIDEIEDLLTQQEYIKALEKMRRLKDVTNDENEGEFKLETEKNEEEEIYPEKLNGTQLEYDFIGILLSNPKLIMKYYFSKEICLFKDEQCLNIYKSILFNEGAKYASEKAKDGFNFSKDSEEVYNLKAKLKKQAEDEQKNPEKTYVELRKIFILRKSCLESPERYIQDKIAEITDYQLYDKMSPEEIEDAIKQVNITQKFKQSILSRNLVRFLESGENELANGLDYPFPIITQVFKGIRKGETMAFAMPSNSGKSRLTIDIAAYTSLVHKKKVLVISNEMSEEKMKLCLITTILNNPEIQKIHGQKVEISETELLEFKFKPDNAKDAVLDENGYILKEEKETQTQFVQRLSKISSQFNKVITAIEWASKQMNNSIYFINITDHTNDELQKVITNYYYKEKIEYVFYDTLKTDTANIGNPEEIKKTATILSNLAQNFDMFICSSLQLSENTTMPINLNVNDLAVSKTVKEVLDTLCLFKQISRDDYDKYEYSKQEVDTKFFNLEKSKNPDVRYYACVIDKNRAGAKPKLVFKLNLAYNSWEELGYLKLK
;
A
#
# COMPACT_ATOMS: atom_id res chain seq x y z
N MET A 1 -11.63 13.21 33.04
CA MET A 1 -12.40 11.97 32.91
C MET A 1 -11.41 10.83 32.90
N LYS A 2 -11.52 9.92 33.87
CA LYS A 2 -10.47 8.91 34.07
C LYS A 2 -10.85 7.50 33.62
N ASN A 3 -12.12 7.28 33.20
CA ASN A 3 -12.59 5.95 32.84
C ASN A 3 -13.73 6.01 31.80
N ILE A 4 -13.92 4.95 31.03
CA ILE A 4 -15.01 4.76 30.05
C ILE A 4 -16.37 4.88 30.72
N ASP A 5 -16.49 4.36 31.93
CA ASP A 5 -17.71 4.41 32.73
C ASP A 5 -18.15 5.86 33.01
N ASP A 6 -17.20 6.79 33.18
CA ASP A 6 -17.50 8.23 33.35
C ASP A 6 -18.15 8.84 32.10
N ILE A 7 -17.80 8.34 30.89
CA ILE A 7 -18.37 8.81 29.62
C ILE A 7 -19.80 8.31 29.46
N TYR A 8 -20.04 7.03 29.77
CA TYR A 8 -21.39 6.45 29.72
C TYR A 8 -22.31 7.08 30.78
N GLU A 9 -21.82 7.40 31.97
CA GLU A 9 -22.61 8.12 32.98
C GLU A 9 -22.99 9.52 32.52
N LEU A 10 -22.05 10.24 31.89
CA LEU A 10 -22.32 11.58 31.36
C LEU A 10 -23.29 11.55 30.18
N LEU A 11 -23.19 10.57 29.28
CA LEU A 11 -24.16 10.39 28.17
C LEU A 11 -25.58 10.14 28.70
N ARG A 12 -25.73 9.33 29.75
CA ARG A 12 -27.02 9.06 30.38
C ARG A 12 -27.66 10.27 31.06
N GLN A 13 -26.87 11.29 31.41
CA GLN A 13 -27.37 12.53 32.01
C GLN A 13 -27.83 13.56 30.96
N ILE A 14 -27.53 13.36 29.68
CA ILE A 14 -27.92 14.27 28.61
C ILE A 14 -29.34 13.89 28.13
N PRO A 15 -30.33 14.80 28.19
CA PRO A 15 -31.66 14.53 27.66
C PRO A 15 -31.61 14.30 26.15
N VAL A 16 -32.16 13.17 25.69
CA VAL A 16 -32.19 12.84 24.27
C VAL A 16 -33.23 13.66 23.55
N THR A 17 -32.83 14.52 22.63
CA THR A 17 -33.70 15.32 21.75
C THR A 17 -33.58 14.83 20.30
N LYS A 18 -34.51 15.28 19.42
CA LYS A 18 -34.38 14.95 17.99
C LYS A 18 -33.10 15.49 17.36
N THR A 19 -32.57 16.58 17.90
CA THR A 19 -31.40 17.29 17.37
C THR A 19 -30.09 16.63 17.80
N ASN A 20 -30.00 16.13 19.05
CA ASN A 20 -28.76 15.58 19.59
C ASN A 20 -28.68 14.05 19.53
N LYS A 21 -29.79 13.36 19.23
CA LYS A 21 -29.82 11.89 19.11
C LYS A 21 -28.79 11.34 18.15
N PRO A 22 -28.58 11.86 16.92
CA PRO A 22 -27.56 11.35 15.99
C PRO A 22 -26.15 11.46 16.55
N TYR A 23 -25.86 12.51 17.33
CA TYR A 23 -24.56 12.70 17.99
C TYR A 23 -24.35 11.72 19.13
N ILE A 24 -25.41 11.41 19.88
CA ILE A 24 -25.37 10.44 20.98
C ILE A 24 -25.14 9.04 20.41
N ASP A 25 -25.89 8.65 19.38
CA ASP A 25 -25.77 7.35 18.70
C ASP A 25 -24.34 7.18 18.15
N GLU A 26 -23.76 8.22 17.55
CA GLU A 26 -22.38 8.19 17.02
C GLU A 26 -21.33 8.13 18.12
N ILE A 27 -21.53 8.77 19.28
CA ILE A 27 -20.64 8.66 20.44
C ILE A 27 -20.69 7.25 21.02
N GLU A 28 -21.87 6.63 21.11
CA GLU A 28 -22.03 5.25 21.56
C GLU A 28 -21.36 4.27 20.62
N ASP A 29 -21.46 4.51 19.30
CA ASP A 29 -20.74 3.72 18.27
C ASP A 29 -19.23 3.85 18.43
N LEU A 30 -18.70 5.04 18.60
CA LEU A 30 -17.27 5.28 18.84
C LEU A 30 -16.78 4.62 20.13
N LEU A 31 -17.57 4.65 21.19
CA LEU A 31 -17.25 3.95 22.44
C LEU A 31 -17.25 2.43 22.27
N THR A 32 -18.17 1.93 21.47
CA THR A 32 -18.28 0.51 21.11
C THR A 32 -17.08 0.06 20.29
N GLN A 33 -16.59 0.91 19.37
CA GLN A 33 -15.40 0.69 18.55
C GLN A 33 -14.09 0.95 19.31
N GLN A 34 -14.16 1.30 20.61
CA GLN A 34 -13.02 1.66 21.45
C GLN A 34 -12.26 2.92 20.98
N GLU A 35 -12.88 3.78 20.19
CA GLU A 35 -12.32 5.06 19.75
C GLU A 35 -12.56 6.19 20.78
N TYR A 36 -12.06 6.02 21.98
CA TYR A 36 -12.37 6.85 23.15
C TYR A 36 -12.03 8.33 22.99
N ILE A 37 -10.98 8.67 22.28
CA ILE A 37 -10.57 10.06 22.05
C ILE A 37 -11.58 10.77 21.16
N LYS A 38 -12.00 10.13 20.08
CA LYS A 38 -13.02 10.68 19.18
C LYS A 38 -14.38 10.79 19.89
N ALA A 39 -14.72 9.81 20.72
CA ALA A 39 -15.93 9.86 21.54
C ALA A 39 -15.91 11.04 22.53
N LEU A 40 -14.76 11.32 23.18
CA LEU A 40 -14.56 12.46 24.07
C LEU A 40 -14.63 13.81 23.35
N GLU A 41 -14.07 13.91 22.16
CA GLU A 41 -14.15 15.11 21.33
C GLU A 41 -15.58 15.41 20.89
N LYS A 42 -16.30 14.36 20.45
CA LYS A 42 -17.71 14.52 20.12
C LYS A 42 -18.59 14.84 21.33
N MET A 43 -18.30 14.29 22.50
CA MET A 43 -18.97 14.68 23.73
C MET A 43 -18.74 16.15 24.10
N ARG A 44 -17.56 16.70 23.85
CA ARG A 44 -17.32 18.14 24.03
C ARG A 44 -18.21 18.97 23.10
N ARG A 45 -18.25 18.62 21.81
CA ARG A 45 -19.12 19.27 20.83
C ARG A 45 -20.63 19.11 21.17
N LEU A 46 -21.03 17.96 21.70
CA LEU A 46 -22.39 17.73 22.16
C LEU A 46 -22.78 18.66 23.33
N LYS A 47 -21.85 18.95 24.26
CA LYS A 47 -22.07 19.93 25.35
C LYS A 47 -22.24 21.36 24.81
N ASP A 48 -21.51 21.71 23.76
CA ASP A 48 -21.63 23.02 23.13
C ASP A 48 -22.99 23.15 22.42
N VAL A 49 -23.44 22.10 21.73
CA VAL A 49 -24.75 22.06 21.05
C VAL A 49 -25.93 22.11 22.05
N THR A 50 -25.81 21.51 23.23
CA THR A 50 -26.85 21.54 24.26
C THR A 50 -26.92 22.86 25.02
N ASN A 51 -25.85 23.68 24.98
CA ASN A 51 -25.83 25.02 25.58
C ASN A 51 -26.33 26.10 24.61
N ASP A 52 -26.40 25.85 23.31
CA ASP A 52 -26.82 26.82 22.27
C ASP A 52 -28.28 26.74 21.85
N GLU A 53 -29.14 25.96 22.53
CA GLU A 53 -30.59 25.88 22.21
C GLU A 53 -31.38 27.19 22.38
N ASN A 54 -30.70 28.34 22.55
CA ASN A 54 -31.39 29.64 22.69
C ASN A 54 -31.18 30.63 21.54
N GLU A 55 -30.41 30.35 20.50
CA GLU A 55 -30.32 31.26 19.34
C GLU A 55 -30.10 30.52 17.98
N GLY A 56 -30.92 30.95 17.04
CA GLY A 56 -31.24 30.34 15.77
C GLY A 56 -30.18 30.17 14.70
N GLU A 57 -30.62 29.42 13.68
CA GLU A 57 -30.12 29.24 12.33
C GLU A 57 -28.62 28.85 12.13
N PHE A 58 -28.45 27.57 11.90
CA PHE A 58 -27.17 26.99 11.48
C PHE A 58 -26.88 27.28 10.00
N LYS A 59 -25.87 28.09 9.70
CA LYS A 59 -25.23 28.17 8.38
C LYS A 59 -24.15 27.09 8.29
N LEU A 60 -24.29 26.19 7.33
CA LEU A 60 -23.22 25.29 6.90
C LEU A 60 -22.03 26.12 6.39
N GLU A 61 -20.99 26.22 7.18
CA GLU A 61 -19.68 26.65 6.70
C GLU A 61 -18.98 25.48 6.02
N THR A 62 -18.60 25.69 4.77
CA THR A 62 -17.78 24.80 3.98
C THR A 62 -16.45 24.56 4.69
N GLU A 63 -16.17 23.31 5.02
CA GLU A 63 -14.90 22.87 5.59
C GLU A 63 -13.76 23.29 4.67
N LYS A 64 -12.92 24.20 5.15
CA LYS A 64 -11.56 24.33 4.69
C LYS A 64 -10.80 23.10 5.21
N ASN A 65 -10.19 22.35 4.30
CA ASN A 65 -9.18 21.34 4.63
C ASN A 65 -8.03 22.04 5.37
N GLU A 66 -8.09 22.11 6.68
CA GLU A 66 -6.91 22.28 7.52
C GLU A 66 -6.27 20.90 7.60
N GLU A 67 -5.02 20.79 7.13
CA GLU A 67 -4.18 19.62 7.38
C GLU A 67 -4.18 19.38 8.89
N GLU A 68 -4.79 18.28 9.34
CA GLU A 68 -4.81 17.89 10.76
C GLU A 68 -3.35 17.85 11.24
N GLU A 69 -3.04 18.62 12.29
CA GLU A 69 -1.72 18.59 12.91
C GLU A 69 -1.45 17.18 13.43
N ILE A 70 -0.48 16.52 12.80
CA ILE A 70 -0.08 15.13 13.08
C ILE A 70 0.49 14.98 14.51
N TYR A 71 0.77 16.08 15.19
CA TYR A 71 1.46 16.09 16.48
C TYR A 71 0.61 16.70 17.59
N PRO A 72 0.69 16.18 18.85
CA PRO A 72 0.16 16.87 20.01
C PRO A 72 0.70 18.31 20.11
N GLU A 73 -0.10 19.24 20.62
CA GLU A 73 0.22 20.68 20.69
C GLU A 73 1.61 20.98 21.30
N LYS A 74 2.01 20.21 22.31
CA LYS A 74 3.35 20.31 22.94
C LYS A 74 4.50 19.96 22.00
N LEU A 75 4.27 19.19 20.94
CA LEU A 75 5.30 18.82 19.98
C LEU A 75 5.48 19.85 18.86
N ASN A 76 4.69 20.91 18.84
CA ASN A 76 4.84 21.97 17.87
C ASN A 76 6.22 22.66 17.95
N GLY A 77 6.73 22.92 19.13
CA GLY A 77 8.13 23.28 19.40
C GLY A 77 8.75 24.41 18.59
N THR A 78 7.98 25.13 17.77
CA THR A 78 8.50 26.15 16.82
C THR A 78 9.27 27.24 17.54
N GLN A 79 8.83 27.67 18.71
CA GLN A 79 9.58 28.67 19.50
C GLN A 79 10.94 28.12 19.98
N LEU A 80 11.03 26.86 20.37
CA LEU A 80 12.30 26.23 20.75
C LEU A 80 13.23 26.07 19.53
N GLU A 81 12.68 25.85 18.34
CA GLU A 81 13.45 25.83 17.10
C GLU A 81 14.06 27.21 16.83
N TYR A 82 13.28 28.29 16.99
CA TYR A 82 13.76 29.67 16.85
C TYR A 82 14.82 30.01 17.88
N ASP A 83 14.60 29.64 19.15
CA ASP A 83 15.55 29.86 20.23
C ASP A 83 16.88 29.16 19.94
N PHE A 84 16.81 27.89 19.51
CA PHE A 84 18.01 27.11 19.18
C PHE A 84 18.78 27.67 17.99
N ILE A 85 18.08 28.05 16.92
CA ILE A 85 18.69 28.69 15.76
C ILE A 85 19.32 30.04 16.14
N GLY A 86 18.64 30.84 16.97
CA GLY A 86 19.18 32.09 17.48
C GLY A 86 20.48 31.93 18.28
N ILE A 87 20.54 30.91 19.14
CA ILE A 87 21.75 30.53 19.90
C ILE A 87 22.89 30.14 18.95
N LEU A 88 22.61 29.33 17.91
CA LEU A 88 23.62 28.94 16.94
C LEU A 88 24.09 30.10 16.08
N LEU A 89 23.21 31.05 15.76
CA LEU A 89 23.58 32.26 15.02
C LEU A 89 24.46 33.19 15.83
N SER A 90 24.26 33.27 17.17
CA SER A 90 25.10 34.04 18.09
C SER A 90 26.48 33.38 18.28
N ASN A 91 26.54 32.08 18.33
CA ASN A 91 27.78 31.31 18.44
C ASN A 91 27.74 30.04 17.57
N PRO A 92 28.08 30.13 16.28
CA PRO A 92 28.00 29.00 15.36
C PRO A 92 28.83 27.77 15.75
N LYS A 93 29.90 27.95 16.52
CA LYS A 93 30.75 26.84 16.97
C LYS A 93 30.02 25.87 17.88
N LEU A 94 28.92 26.30 18.53
CA LEU A 94 28.13 25.45 19.40
C LEU A 94 27.47 24.28 18.64
N ILE A 95 27.33 24.38 17.32
CA ILE A 95 26.80 23.28 16.50
C ILE A 95 27.68 22.02 16.58
N MET A 96 28.96 22.16 16.88
CA MET A 96 29.86 21.02 17.06
C MET A 96 29.57 20.23 18.36
N LYS A 97 28.99 20.90 19.36
CA LYS A 97 28.58 20.26 20.62
C LYS A 97 27.11 19.85 20.58
N TYR A 98 26.27 20.64 19.96
CA TYR A 98 24.81 20.51 19.94
C TYR A 98 24.29 20.34 18.52
N TYR A 99 24.59 19.23 17.85
CA TYR A 99 24.11 18.97 16.52
C TYR A 99 23.08 17.82 16.47
N PHE A 100 22.20 17.87 15.48
CA PHE A 100 21.27 16.80 15.17
C PHE A 100 21.72 16.08 13.91
N SER A 101 21.79 14.74 13.95
CA SER A 101 22.01 13.95 12.76
C SER A 101 20.79 14.06 11.83
N LYS A 102 20.98 13.77 10.53
CA LYS A 102 19.89 13.80 9.54
C LYS A 102 18.67 12.97 9.96
N GLU A 103 18.90 11.85 10.65
CA GLU A 103 17.86 10.91 11.08
C GLU A 103 16.94 11.45 12.18
N ILE A 104 17.44 12.37 12.99
CA ILE A 104 16.71 12.97 14.13
C ILE A 104 16.46 14.47 13.96
N CYS A 105 16.89 15.06 12.85
CA CYS A 105 16.75 16.49 12.55
C CYS A 105 15.34 16.77 12.01
N LEU A 106 14.36 16.95 12.87
CA LEU A 106 12.93 17.07 12.52
C LEU A 106 12.39 18.47 12.85
N PHE A 107 13.01 19.51 12.30
CA PHE A 107 12.46 20.87 12.37
C PHE A 107 11.09 20.93 11.66
N LYS A 108 10.10 21.53 12.31
CA LYS A 108 8.79 21.82 11.71
C LYS A 108 8.86 23.03 10.80
N ASP A 109 9.62 24.04 11.22
CA ASP A 109 9.84 25.26 10.45
C ASP A 109 10.94 25.03 9.39
N GLU A 110 10.56 25.13 8.11
CA GLU A 110 11.47 24.91 6.99
C GLU A 110 12.59 25.95 6.92
N GLN A 111 12.33 27.18 7.33
CA GLN A 111 13.36 28.24 7.36
C GLN A 111 14.39 27.92 8.44
N CYS A 112 13.96 27.48 9.63
CA CYS A 112 14.86 27.00 10.68
C CYS A 112 15.72 25.85 10.22
N LEU A 113 15.15 24.87 9.54
CA LEU A 113 15.88 23.74 8.97
C LEU A 113 16.94 24.20 7.97
N ASN A 114 16.60 25.13 7.09
CA ASN A 114 17.53 25.66 6.09
C ASN A 114 18.67 26.47 6.75
N ILE A 115 18.38 27.29 7.76
CA ILE A 115 19.39 28.01 8.53
C ILE A 115 20.32 27.03 9.26
N TYR A 116 19.74 26.01 9.90
CA TYR A 116 20.50 24.96 10.57
C TYR A 116 21.48 24.25 9.63
N LYS A 117 21.00 23.84 8.45
CA LYS A 117 21.83 23.22 7.41
C LYS A 117 22.97 24.15 6.96
N SER A 118 22.68 25.45 6.81
CA SER A 118 23.67 26.45 6.45
C SER A 118 24.79 26.57 7.50
N ILE A 119 24.42 26.64 8.79
CA ILE A 119 25.38 26.72 9.88
C ILE A 119 26.22 25.43 9.97
N LEU A 120 25.56 24.28 9.86
CA LEU A 120 26.22 22.97 9.90
C LEU A 120 27.20 22.80 8.76
N PHE A 121 26.84 23.24 7.54
CA PHE A 121 27.70 23.21 6.37
C PHE A 121 28.92 24.12 6.55
N ASN A 122 28.72 25.36 7.00
CA ASN A 122 29.79 26.34 7.13
C ASN A 122 30.77 26.01 8.26
N GLU A 123 30.28 25.62 9.43
CA GLU A 123 31.14 25.28 10.59
C GLU A 123 31.66 23.84 10.51
N GLY A 124 30.82 22.90 10.05
CA GLY A 124 31.22 21.52 9.83
C GLY A 124 32.34 21.37 8.80
N ALA A 125 32.36 22.20 7.74
CA ALA A 125 33.44 22.24 6.77
C ALA A 125 34.81 22.61 7.36
N LYS A 126 34.83 23.31 8.48
CA LYS A 126 36.07 23.70 9.17
C LYS A 126 36.61 22.62 10.11
N TYR A 127 35.73 21.77 10.68
CA TYR A 127 36.09 20.92 11.82
C TYR A 127 35.61 19.47 11.71
N ALA A 128 34.74 19.11 10.77
CA ALA A 128 34.14 17.79 10.75
C ALA A 128 34.71 16.87 9.68
N SER A 129 34.78 15.60 10.02
CA SER A 129 34.93 14.50 9.06
C SER A 129 33.80 14.56 8.02
N GLU A 130 34.03 14.00 6.82
CA GLU A 130 33.07 13.94 5.72
C GLU A 130 31.65 13.46 6.11
N LYS A 131 31.54 12.68 7.19
CA LYS A 131 30.26 12.20 7.74
C LYS A 131 29.27 13.29 8.18
N ALA A 132 29.76 14.48 8.59
CA ALA A 132 28.84 15.58 8.99
C ALA A 132 28.25 16.32 7.77
N LYS A 133 28.83 16.12 6.58
CA LYS A 133 28.37 16.72 5.32
C LYS A 133 27.36 15.87 4.59
N ASP A 134 27.27 14.58 4.92
CA ASP A 134 26.45 13.62 4.20
C ASP A 134 24.96 13.92 4.37
N GLY A 135 24.34 14.28 3.26
CA GLY A 135 22.91 14.27 3.09
C GLY A 135 22.19 15.62 3.24
N PHE A 136 22.87 16.73 3.45
CA PHE A 136 22.24 18.05 3.42
C PHE A 136 22.61 18.83 2.15
N ASN A 137 21.60 19.15 1.32
CA ASN A 137 21.74 20.08 0.21
C ASN A 137 21.45 21.51 0.69
N PHE A 138 22.26 22.46 0.25
CA PHE A 138 22.21 23.86 0.67
C PHE A 138 21.75 24.78 -0.46
N SER A 139 20.81 25.71 -0.16
CA SER A 139 20.40 26.80 -1.05
C SER A 139 20.82 28.15 -0.49
N LYS A 140 21.02 29.19 -1.38
CA LYS A 140 21.33 30.53 -0.94
C LYS A 140 20.18 31.18 -0.19
N ASP A 141 20.50 31.98 0.85
CA ASP A 141 19.51 32.72 1.62
C ASP A 141 18.71 33.70 0.74
N SER A 142 17.39 33.72 0.97
CA SER A 142 16.52 34.81 0.51
C SER A 142 16.61 36.01 1.46
N GLU A 143 16.12 37.18 1.03
CA GLU A 143 16.06 38.39 1.88
C GLU A 143 15.25 38.16 3.16
N GLU A 144 14.18 37.37 3.08
CA GLU A 144 13.36 36.97 4.23
C GLU A 144 14.16 36.14 5.25
N VAL A 145 14.94 35.16 4.77
CA VAL A 145 15.82 34.36 5.62
C VAL A 145 16.90 35.20 6.29
N TYR A 146 17.46 36.18 5.57
CA TYR A 146 18.45 37.11 6.14
C TYR A 146 17.85 37.94 7.30
N ASN A 147 16.65 38.48 7.11
CA ASN A 147 15.94 39.26 8.13
C ASN A 147 15.57 38.37 9.33
N LEU A 148 15.12 37.14 9.10
CA LEU A 148 14.84 36.18 10.15
C LEU A 148 16.09 35.84 10.97
N LYS A 149 17.24 35.60 10.33
CA LYS A 149 18.52 35.35 11.02
C LYS A 149 18.90 36.50 11.95
N ALA A 150 18.78 37.77 11.48
CA ALA A 150 19.08 38.94 12.29
C ALA A 150 18.16 39.06 13.50
N LYS A 151 16.86 38.79 13.33
CA LYS A 151 15.86 38.82 14.39
C LYS A 151 16.14 37.72 15.44
N LEU A 152 16.32 36.48 15.02
CA LEU A 152 16.53 35.36 15.93
C LEU A 152 17.83 35.48 16.73
N LYS A 153 18.90 35.95 16.06
CA LYS A 153 20.18 36.23 16.73
C LYS A 153 20.02 37.24 17.86
N LYS A 154 19.40 38.41 17.54
CA LYS A 154 19.16 39.46 18.53
C LYS A 154 18.32 38.98 19.70
N GLN A 155 17.24 38.23 19.42
CA GLN A 155 16.38 37.69 20.47
C GLN A 155 17.13 36.74 21.42
N ALA A 156 17.99 35.86 20.89
CA ALA A 156 18.77 34.94 21.71
C ALA A 156 19.81 35.65 22.59
N GLU A 157 20.42 36.74 22.06
CA GLU A 157 21.36 37.57 22.82
C GLU A 157 20.67 38.38 23.93
N ASP A 158 19.49 38.95 23.63
CA ASP A 158 18.70 39.74 24.62
C ASP A 158 18.15 38.84 25.74
N GLU A 159 17.70 37.63 25.47
CA GLU A 159 17.09 36.71 26.41
C GLU A 159 18.09 35.79 27.15
N GLN A 160 19.36 35.78 26.78
CA GLN A 160 20.43 34.94 27.35
C GLN A 160 20.04 33.46 27.50
N LYS A 161 19.43 32.89 26.45
CA LYS A 161 18.96 31.47 26.47
C LYS A 161 20.10 30.50 26.74
N ASN A 162 19.83 29.48 27.57
CA ASN A 162 20.79 28.45 27.89
C ASN A 162 20.90 27.41 26.76
N PRO A 163 22.06 27.29 26.06
CA PRO A 163 22.22 26.42 24.91
C PRO A 163 21.95 24.93 25.21
N GLU A 164 22.41 24.45 26.35
CA GLU A 164 22.28 23.04 26.74
C GLU A 164 20.82 22.69 27.05
N LYS A 165 20.13 23.52 27.79
CA LYS A 165 18.71 23.32 28.12
C LYS A 165 17.87 23.33 26.84
N THR A 166 18.07 24.33 25.97
CA THR A 166 17.32 24.44 24.69
C THR A 166 17.57 23.24 23.78
N TYR A 167 18.82 22.78 23.68
CA TYR A 167 19.17 21.59 22.90
C TYR A 167 18.50 20.32 23.45
N VAL A 168 18.53 20.11 24.77
CA VAL A 168 17.93 18.94 25.42
C VAL A 168 16.41 18.91 25.17
N GLU A 169 15.74 20.03 25.34
CA GLU A 169 14.29 20.13 25.12
C GLU A 169 13.93 19.90 23.65
N LEU A 170 14.67 20.49 22.71
CA LEU A 170 14.44 20.28 21.29
C LEU A 170 14.72 18.83 20.87
N ARG A 171 15.72 18.17 21.48
CA ARG A 171 16.02 16.77 21.26
C ARG A 171 14.88 15.85 21.73
N LYS A 172 14.25 16.15 22.87
CA LYS A 172 13.05 15.43 23.33
C LYS A 172 11.93 15.52 22.29
N ILE A 173 11.64 16.73 21.79
CA ILE A 173 10.63 16.95 20.76
C ILE A 173 10.95 16.16 19.49
N PHE A 174 12.19 16.17 19.02
CA PHE A 174 12.59 15.44 17.82
C PHE A 174 12.47 13.93 17.98
N ILE A 175 12.80 13.37 19.14
CA ILE A 175 12.60 11.94 19.43
C ILE A 175 11.10 11.59 19.36
N LEU A 176 10.25 12.40 19.97
CA LEU A 176 8.81 12.18 19.96
C LEU A 176 8.20 12.36 18.57
N ARG A 177 8.60 13.40 17.81
CA ARG A 177 8.20 13.57 16.39
C ARG A 177 8.62 12.39 15.53
N LYS A 178 9.86 11.93 15.68
CA LYS A 178 10.36 10.75 14.98
C LYS A 178 9.51 9.53 15.29
N SER A 179 9.19 9.32 16.55
CA SER A 179 8.36 8.20 16.99
C SER A 179 6.94 8.28 16.43
N CYS A 180 6.34 9.47 16.33
CA CYS A 180 5.05 9.67 15.65
C CYS A 180 5.11 9.32 14.16
N LEU A 181 6.21 9.64 13.48
CA LEU A 181 6.37 9.39 12.05
C LEU A 181 6.71 7.94 11.73
N GLU A 182 7.54 7.30 12.57
CA GLU A 182 8.00 5.93 12.34
C GLU A 182 7.02 4.87 12.84
N SER A 183 6.21 5.20 13.84
CA SER A 183 5.31 4.28 14.51
C SER A 183 3.98 4.96 14.83
N PRO A 184 3.11 5.15 13.83
CA PRO A 184 1.81 5.78 14.02
C PRO A 184 0.78 4.87 14.70
N GLU A 185 1.19 3.70 15.21
CA GLU A 185 0.32 2.83 15.96
C GLU A 185 -0.23 3.53 17.21
N ARG A 186 -1.51 3.29 17.48
CA ARG A 186 -2.25 3.96 18.55
C ARG A 186 -1.56 3.86 19.91
N TYR A 187 -0.99 2.72 20.26
CA TYR A 187 -0.32 2.54 21.54
C TYR A 187 0.97 3.36 21.68
N ILE A 188 1.66 3.66 20.56
CA ILE A 188 2.78 4.60 20.55
C ILE A 188 2.26 6.02 20.73
N GLN A 189 1.15 6.38 20.07
CA GLN A 189 0.49 7.68 20.25
C GLN A 189 0.01 7.86 21.69
N ASP A 190 -0.59 6.83 22.28
CA ASP A 190 -1.01 6.85 23.70
C ASP A 190 0.21 7.02 24.62
N LYS A 191 1.34 6.35 24.34
CA LYS A 191 2.57 6.52 25.13
C LYS A 191 3.21 7.89 24.94
N ILE A 192 3.18 8.43 23.73
CA ILE A 192 3.64 9.79 23.46
C ILE A 192 2.77 10.79 24.23
N ALA A 193 1.44 10.60 24.23
CA ALA A 193 0.52 11.44 24.99
C ALA A 193 0.81 11.35 26.51
N GLU A 194 1.06 10.16 27.04
CA GLU A 194 1.46 9.96 28.43
C GLU A 194 2.78 10.68 28.76
N ILE A 195 3.80 10.56 27.90
CA ILE A 195 5.10 11.22 28.09
C ILE A 195 4.97 12.74 27.98
N THR A 196 4.13 13.24 27.06
CA THR A 196 3.90 14.68 26.90
C THR A 196 3.03 15.28 28.00
N ASP A 197 2.44 14.45 28.89
CA ASP A 197 1.87 14.95 30.15
C ASP A 197 2.93 15.77 30.90
N TYR A 198 2.50 16.94 31.36
CA TYR A 198 3.39 17.95 31.97
C TYR A 198 4.28 17.41 33.11
N GLN A 199 3.79 16.44 33.88
CA GLN A 199 4.52 15.89 35.01
C GLN A 199 5.62 14.89 34.62
N LEU A 200 5.48 14.20 33.49
CA LEU A 200 6.45 13.22 33.01
C LEU A 200 7.49 13.87 32.09
N TYR A 201 7.05 14.65 31.13
CA TYR A 201 7.93 15.26 30.11
C TYR A 201 9.07 16.08 30.73
N ASP A 202 8.76 16.93 31.74
CA ASP A 202 9.75 17.80 32.37
C ASP A 202 10.79 17.04 33.19
N LYS A 203 10.46 15.81 33.62
CA LYS A 203 11.33 14.99 34.48
C LYS A 203 12.22 14.02 33.73
N MET A 204 11.82 13.66 32.50
CA MET A 204 12.53 12.66 31.71
C MET A 204 13.66 13.29 30.88
N SER A 205 14.79 12.61 30.79
CA SER A 205 15.84 12.90 29.83
C SER A 205 15.46 12.40 28.42
N PRO A 206 16.13 12.87 27.35
CA PRO A 206 15.92 12.35 26.00
C PRO A 206 16.12 10.84 25.91
N GLU A 207 17.10 10.29 26.61
CA GLU A 207 17.42 8.86 26.66
C GLU A 207 16.30 8.06 27.33
N GLU A 208 15.75 8.56 28.44
CA GLU A 208 14.63 7.92 29.14
C GLU A 208 13.34 7.93 28.30
N ILE A 209 13.10 8.99 27.52
CA ILE A 209 11.98 9.05 26.56
C ILE A 209 12.17 8.00 25.47
N GLU A 210 13.36 7.92 24.86
CA GLU A 210 13.67 6.95 23.82
C GLU A 210 13.51 5.51 24.32
N ASP A 211 13.99 5.22 25.53
CA ASP A 211 13.87 3.90 26.15
C ASP A 211 12.42 3.56 26.51
N ALA A 212 11.64 4.53 27.01
CA ALA A 212 10.23 4.33 27.30
C ALA A 212 9.42 3.97 26.04
N ILE A 213 9.72 4.60 24.89
CA ILE A 213 9.10 4.27 23.60
C ILE A 213 9.55 2.90 23.12
N LYS A 214 10.84 2.56 23.21
CA LYS A 214 11.36 1.23 22.85
C LYS A 214 10.72 0.12 23.69
N GLN A 215 10.52 0.33 24.99
CA GLN A 215 9.87 -0.66 25.86
C GLN A 215 8.43 -0.92 25.47
N VAL A 216 7.67 0.11 25.07
CA VAL A 216 6.29 -0.07 24.58
C VAL A 216 6.27 -0.92 23.32
N ASN A 217 7.18 -0.67 22.37
CA ASN A 217 7.34 -1.48 21.17
C ASN A 217 7.60 -2.96 21.47
N ILE A 218 8.34 -3.27 22.54
CA ILE A 218 8.61 -4.65 22.94
C ILE A 218 7.38 -5.29 23.61
N THR A 219 6.70 -4.54 24.49
CA THR A 219 5.59 -5.08 25.30
C THR A 219 4.31 -5.31 24.47
N GLN A 220 4.10 -4.51 23.43
CA GLN A 220 2.90 -4.59 22.58
C GLN A 220 3.14 -5.27 21.24
N LYS A 221 4.31 -5.90 21.04
CA LYS A 221 4.58 -6.75 19.88
C LYS A 221 3.55 -7.87 19.70
N PHE A 222 2.79 -8.16 20.75
CA PHE A 222 1.76 -9.21 20.78
C PHE A 222 0.40 -8.58 21.09
N LYS A 223 -0.51 -8.56 20.11
CA LYS A 223 -1.91 -8.19 20.32
C LYS A 223 -2.52 -9.15 21.37
N GLN A 224 -2.90 -8.62 22.53
CA GLN A 224 -3.64 -9.39 23.52
C GLN A 224 -5.13 -9.29 23.22
N SER A 225 -5.79 -10.41 23.03
CA SER A 225 -7.23 -10.49 22.90
C SER A 225 -7.80 -11.49 23.91
N ILE A 226 -8.98 -11.21 24.43
CA ILE A 226 -9.70 -12.15 25.28
C ILE A 226 -10.67 -12.92 24.37
N LEU A 227 -10.27 -14.13 23.96
CA LEU A 227 -11.04 -14.96 23.03
C LEU A 227 -12.47 -15.27 23.50
N SER A 228 -12.73 -15.26 24.81
CA SER A 228 -14.07 -15.52 25.35
C SER A 228 -15.02 -14.30 25.32
N ARG A 229 -14.55 -13.11 24.91
CA ARG A 229 -15.40 -11.93 24.84
C ARG A 229 -16.15 -11.88 23.51
N ASN A 230 -17.42 -11.45 23.58
CA ASN A 230 -18.27 -11.16 22.42
C ASN A 230 -18.48 -12.32 21.43
N LEU A 231 -18.40 -13.58 21.86
CA LEU A 231 -18.58 -14.75 20.99
C LEU A 231 -19.93 -14.76 20.27
N VAL A 232 -21.01 -14.40 20.97
CA VAL A 232 -22.35 -14.33 20.38
C VAL A 232 -22.40 -13.22 19.32
N ARG A 233 -21.92 -12.03 19.64
CA ARG A 233 -21.87 -10.89 18.69
C ARG A 233 -20.99 -11.21 17.47
N PHE A 234 -19.90 -11.93 17.67
CA PHE A 234 -19.04 -12.40 16.56
C PHE A 234 -19.80 -13.31 15.60
N LEU A 235 -20.69 -14.19 16.12
CA LEU A 235 -21.53 -15.05 15.30
C LEU A 235 -22.70 -14.29 14.67
N GLU A 236 -23.29 -13.34 15.38
CA GLU A 236 -24.46 -12.56 14.94
C GLU A 236 -24.10 -11.49 13.91
N SER A 237 -22.87 -10.99 13.90
CA SER A 237 -22.46 -9.91 12.97
C SER A 237 -22.58 -10.30 11.50
N GLY A 238 -22.60 -11.62 11.19
CA GLY A 238 -22.79 -12.11 9.81
C GLY A 238 -21.70 -11.66 8.81
N GLU A 239 -20.97 -10.61 9.15
CA GLU A 239 -19.86 -10.04 8.41
C GLU A 239 -18.54 -10.70 8.82
N ASN A 240 -18.49 -12.04 8.70
CA ASN A 240 -17.28 -12.74 9.01
C ASN A 240 -16.35 -12.64 7.79
N GLU A 241 -15.45 -11.64 7.78
CA GLU A 241 -14.40 -11.49 6.76
C GLU A 241 -13.55 -12.77 6.62
N LEU A 242 -13.52 -13.61 7.68
CA LEU A 242 -12.90 -14.93 7.63
C LEU A 242 -13.69 -15.93 6.76
N ALA A 243 -14.98 -15.70 6.58
CA ALA A 243 -15.83 -16.56 5.76
C ALA A 243 -15.92 -16.13 4.30
N ASN A 244 -15.85 -14.80 4.04
CA ASN A 244 -16.09 -14.21 2.72
C ASN A 244 -15.09 -13.08 2.47
N GLY A 245 -13.91 -13.42 1.93
CA GLY A 245 -12.98 -12.42 1.38
C GLY A 245 -13.51 -11.81 0.07
N LEU A 246 -12.73 -10.90 -0.53
CA LEU A 246 -13.05 -10.37 -1.86
C LEU A 246 -12.91 -11.48 -2.92
N ASP A 247 -13.77 -11.47 -3.92
CA ASP A 247 -13.67 -12.43 -5.01
C ASP A 247 -12.38 -12.25 -5.82
N TYR A 248 -11.80 -13.36 -6.26
CA TYR A 248 -10.81 -13.37 -7.34
C TYR A 248 -11.51 -13.26 -8.70
N PRO A 249 -10.80 -12.88 -9.77
CA PRO A 249 -11.36 -12.98 -11.13
C PRO A 249 -11.64 -14.43 -11.58
N PHE A 250 -11.48 -15.39 -10.66
CA PHE A 250 -11.55 -16.84 -10.85
C PHE A 250 -12.54 -17.45 -9.84
N PRO A 251 -13.73 -17.86 -10.30
CA PRO A 251 -14.80 -18.31 -9.37
C PRO A 251 -14.44 -19.54 -8.53
N ILE A 252 -13.76 -20.55 -9.10
CA ILE A 252 -13.38 -21.74 -8.35
C ILE A 252 -12.29 -21.41 -7.33
N ILE A 253 -11.31 -20.58 -7.71
CA ILE A 253 -10.29 -20.06 -6.80
C ILE A 253 -10.95 -19.30 -5.64
N THR A 254 -11.93 -18.44 -5.93
CA THR A 254 -12.70 -17.73 -4.90
C THR A 254 -13.36 -18.71 -3.93
N GLN A 255 -14.05 -19.72 -4.44
CA GLN A 255 -14.71 -20.71 -3.61
C GLN A 255 -13.72 -21.52 -2.76
N VAL A 256 -12.60 -21.95 -3.36
CA VAL A 256 -11.58 -22.80 -2.70
C VAL A 256 -10.83 -22.04 -1.61
N PHE A 257 -10.51 -20.76 -1.83
CA PHE A 257 -9.79 -19.91 -0.87
C PHE A 257 -10.72 -19.09 0.02
N LYS A 258 -12.03 -19.13 -0.25
CA LYS A 258 -13.02 -18.25 0.40
C LYS A 258 -12.70 -16.76 0.17
N GLY A 259 -12.20 -16.44 -1.02
CA GLY A 259 -11.84 -15.09 -1.43
C GLY A 259 -10.47 -14.61 -0.97
N ILE A 260 -10.17 -13.36 -1.28
CA ILE A 260 -8.98 -12.60 -0.85
C ILE A 260 -9.23 -12.12 0.57
N ARG A 261 -8.59 -12.74 1.55
CA ARG A 261 -8.83 -12.44 2.97
C ARG A 261 -7.67 -11.66 3.57
N LYS A 262 -8.00 -10.62 4.29
CA LYS A 262 -7.01 -9.84 5.05
C LYS A 262 -6.41 -10.70 6.18
N GLY A 263 -5.20 -10.37 6.59
CA GLY A 263 -4.43 -11.16 7.55
C GLY A 263 -3.76 -12.40 6.97
N GLU A 264 -3.91 -12.67 5.65
CA GLU A 264 -3.36 -13.85 4.98
C GLU A 264 -2.33 -13.53 3.91
N THR A 265 -1.46 -14.52 3.68
CA THR A 265 -0.45 -14.49 2.63
C THR A 265 -0.71 -15.56 1.58
N MET A 266 -0.62 -15.17 0.32
CA MET A 266 -0.71 -16.07 -0.82
C MET A 266 0.58 -15.99 -1.65
N ALA A 267 0.99 -17.10 -2.24
CA ALA A 267 1.95 -17.08 -3.32
C ALA A 267 1.50 -17.95 -4.48
N PHE A 268 1.87 -17.53 -5.68
CA PHE A 268 1.79 -18.37 -6.86
C PHE A 268 3.17 -18.48 -7.52
N ALA A 269 3.49 -19.67 -7.97
CA ALA A 269 4.78 -19.96 -8.58
C ALA A 269 4.60 -20.39 -10.04
N MET A 270 5.45 -19.85 -10.91
CA MET A 270 5.47 -20.17 -12.35
C MET A 270 6.92 -20.25 -12.85
N PRO A 271 7.18 -20.96 -13.94
CA PRO A 271 8.45 -20.85 -14.66
C PRO A 271 8.73 -19.42 -15.12
N SER A 272 9.98 -19.12 -15.47
CA SER A 272 10.33 -17.84 -16.08
C SER A 272 9.53 -17.61 -17.37
N ASN A 273 9.20 -16.35 -17.66
CA ASN A 273 8.45 -15.93 -18.85
C ASN A 273 7.07 -16.61 -19.05
N SER A 274 6.47 -17.12 -17.97
CA SER A 274 5.17 -17.80 -18.02
C SER A 274 3.99 -16.93 -17.61
N GLY A 275 4.19 -15.63 -17.40
CA GLY A 275 3.12 -14.68 -17.12
C GLY A 275 2.91 -14.34 -15.64
N LYS A 276 3.91 -14.52 -14.74
CA LYS A 276 3.83 -14.15 -13.32
C LYS A 276 3.31 -12.72 -13.12
N SER A 277 4.03 -11.75 -13.66
CA SER A 277 3.67 -10.32 -13.53
C SER A 277 2.30 -10.01 -14.14
N ARG A 278 1.91 -10.75 -15.18
CA ARG A 278 0.60 -10.61 -15.83
C ARG A 278 -0.54 -11.10 -14.93
N LEU A 279 -0.34 -12.22 -14.24
CA LEU A 279 -1.31 -12.71 -13.25
C LEU A 279 -1.38 -11.77 -12.04
N THR A 280 -0.22 -11.27 -11.57
CA THR A 280 -0.16 -10.29 -10.49
C THR A 280 -1.01 -9.07 -10.80
N ILE A 281 -0.83 -8.47 -11.98
CA ILE A 281 -1.56 -7.26 -12.36
C ILE A 281 -3.04 -7.53 -12.66
N ASP A 282 -3.38 -8.73 -13.15
CA ASP A 282 -4.78 -9.11 -13.38
C ASP A 282 -5.56 -9.15 -12.06
N ILE A 283 -5.03 -9.81 -11.03
CA ILE A 283 -5.66 -9.86 -9.70
C ILE A 283 -5.66 -8.47 -9.05
N ALA A 284 -4.57 -7.70 -9.15
CA ALA A 284 -4.48 -6.36 -8.59
C ALA A 284 -5.48 -5.39 -9.24
N ALA A 285 -5.59 -5.40 -10.58
CA ALA A 285 -6.54 -4.59 -11.32
C ALA A 285 -7.99 -4.98 -10.98
N TYR A 286 -8.29 -6.27 -10.88
CA TYR A 286 -9.60 -6.75 -10.46
C TYR A 286 -9.94 -6.28 -9.05
N THR A 287 -9.03 -6.44 -8.09
CA THR A 287 -9.20 -5.97 -6.71
C THR A 287 -9.47 -4.46 -6.66
N SER A 288 -8.75 -3.68 -7.48
CA SER A 288 -8.92 -2.23 -7.49
C SER A 288 -10.17 -1.76 -8.22
N LEU A 289 -10.43 -2.25 -9.43
CA LEU A 289 -11.50 -1.74 -10.30
C LEU A 289 -12.87 -2.33 -9.98
N VAL A 290 -12.92 -3.61 -9.61
CA VAL A 290 -14.18 -4.30 -9.30
C VAL A 290 -14.54 -4.08 -7.83
N HIS A 291 -13.63 -4.32 -6.91
CA HIS A 291 -13.88 -4.19 -5.46
C HIS A 291 -13.63 -2.80 -4.90
N LYS A 292 -13.14 -1.85 -5.71
CA LYS A 292 -12.87 -0.45 -5.30
C LYS A 292 -11.90 -0.35 -4.13
N LYS A 293 -10.90 -1.25 -4.08
CA LYS A 293 -9.89 -1.26 -3.03
C LYS A 293 -8.59 -0.62 -3.53
N LYS A 294 -7.88 0.06 -2.62
CA LYS A 294 -6.53 0.53 -2.91
C LYS A 294 -5.55 -0.64 -2.85
N VAL A 295 -4.68 -0.72 -3.84
CA VAL A 295 -3.67 -1.77 -3.95
C VAL A 295 -2.27 -1.19 -4.14
N LEU A 296 -1.26 -1.88 -3.62
CA LEU A 296 0.14 -1.60 -3.85
C LEU A 296 0.76 -2.76 -4.64
N VAL A 297 1.32 -2.45 -5.79
CA VAL A 297 2.10 -3.40 -6.61
C VAL A 297 3.57 -3.04 -6.43
N ILE A 298 4.35 -3.97 -5.90
CA ILE A 298 5.80 -3.87 -5.75
C ILE A 298 6.42 -4.82 -6.77
N SER A 299 7.26 -4.31 -7.68
CA SER A 299 7.96 -5.14 -8.66
C SER A 299 9.47 -4.93 -8.57
N ASN A 300 10.21 -6.01 -8.73
CA ASN A 300 11.67 -5.99 -8.87
C ASN A 300 12.15 -6.50 -10.24
N GLU A 301 11.23 -6.79 -11.15
CA GLU A 301 11.52 -7.32 -12.49
C GLU A 301 11.03 -6.42 -13.63
N MET A 302 9.94 -5.67 -13.42
CA MET A 302 9.31 -4.87 -14.46
C MET A 302 9.43 -3.37 -14.20
N SER A 303 9.73 -2.60 -15.26
CA SER A 303 9.65 -1.14 -15.20
C SER A 303 8.20 -0.65 -15.12
N GLU A 304 8.02 0.60 -14.70
CA GLU A 304 6.72 1.24 -14.60
C GLU A 304 5.97 1.25 -15.95
N GLU A 305 6.67 1.53 -17.05
CA GLU A 305 6.07 1.59 -18.39
C GLU A 305 5.54 0.23 -18.83
N LYS A 306 6.31 -0.85 -18.60
CA LYS A 306 5.88 -2.21 -18.90
C LYS A 306 4.69 -2.62 -18.05
N MET A 307 4.69 -2.23 -16.77
CA MET A 307 3.59 -2.51 -15.86
C MET A 307 2.31 -1.74 -16.24
N LYS A 308 2.43 -0.47 -16.65
CA LYS A 308 1.31 0.32 -17.21
C LYS A 308 0.73 -0.33 -18.47
N LEU A 309 1.57 -0.80 -19.37
CA LEU A 309 1.11 -1.47 -20.58
C LEU A 309 0.37 -2.77 -20.24
N CYS A 310 0.91 -3.57 -19.34
CA CYS A 310 0.26 -4.78 -18.85
C CYS A 310 -1.10 -4.47 -18.19
N LEU A 311 -1.18 -3.39 -17.39
CA LEU A 311 -2.42 -2.93 -16.76
C LEU A 311 -3.46 -2.51 -17.83
N ILE A 312 -3.05 -1.71 -18.82
CA ILE A 312 -3.95 -1.30 -19.93
C ILE A 312 -4.46 -2.54 -20.66
N THR A 313 -3.58 -3.48 -21.01
CA THR A 313 -3.97 -4.72 -21.68
C THR A 313 -4.97 -5.52 -20.85
N THR A 314 -4.78 -5.60 -19.52
CA THR A 314 -5.72 -6.23 -18.58
C THR A 314 -7.07 -5.53 -18.57
N ILE A 315 -7.11 -4.20 -18.46
CA ILE A 315 -8.35 -3.41 -18.44
C ILE A 315 -9.18 -3.67 -19.70
N LEU A 316 -8.50 -3.76 -20.85
CA LEU A 316 -9.15 -3.93 -22.15
C LEU A 316 -9.65 -5.35 -22.42
N ASN A 317 -9.03 -6.37 -21.81
CA ASN A 317 -9.31 -7.76 -22.16
C ASN A 317 -9.88 -8.61 -21.02
N ASN A 318 -9.86 -8.12 -19.76
CA ASN A 318 -10.48 -8.86 -18.65
C ASN A 318 -12.03 -8.76 -18.75
N PRO A 319 -12.76 -9.89 -18.86
CA PRO A 319 -14.21 -9.88 -19.13
C PRO A 319 -15.02 -9.18 -18.04
N GLU A 320 -14.63 -9.28 -16.78
CA GLU A 320 -15.37 -8.67 -15.67
C GLU A 320 -15.16 -7.15 -15.64
N ILE A 321 -13.94 -6.68 -15.94
CA ILE A 321 -13.65 -5.25 -16.07
C ILE A 321 -14.37 -4.67 -17.29
N GLN A 322 -14.39 -5.40 -18.41
CA GLN A 322 -15.16 -5.01 -19.60
C GLN A 322 -16.66 -4.82 -19.33
N LYS A 323 -17.26 -5.69 -18.52
CA LYS A 323 -18.68 -5.53 -18.13
C LYS A 323 -18.93 -4.21 -17.41
N ILE A 324 -17.99 -3.76 -16.58
CA ILE A 324 -18.16 -2.53 -15.78
C ILE A 324 -17.99 -1.28 -16.66
N HIS A 325 -16.98 -1.21 -17.53
CA HIS A 325 -16.79 -0.03 -18.39
C HIS A 325 -17.64 -0.06 -19.66
N GLY A 326 -18.28 -1.17 -19.98
CA GLY A 326 -19.22 -1.30 -21.07
C GLY A 326 -18.62 -1.32 -22.48
N GLN A 327 -17.28 -1.31 -22.61
CA GLN A 327 -16.59 -1.36 -23.90
C GLN A 327 -16.13 -2.79 -24.17
N LYS A 328 -16.69 -3.43 -25.20
CA LYS A 328 -16.20 -4.73 -25.66
C LYS A 328 -15.07 -4.49 -26.66
N VAL A 329 -13.84 -4.69 -26.22
CA VAL A 329 -12.61 -4.55 -27.00
C VAL A 329 -11.77 -5.79 -26.80
N GLU A 330 -11.11 -6.21 -27.85
CA GLU A 330 -10.11 -7.27 -27.83
C GLU A 330 -8.91 -6.75 -28.61
N ILE A 331 -7.79 -6.52 -27.91
CA ILE A 331 -6.57 -5.96 -28.48
C ILE A 331 -5.34 -6.48 -27.73
N SER A 332 -4.32 -6.91 -28.46
CA SER A 332 -3.09 -7.41 -27.88
C SER A 332 -2.16 -6.27 -27.44
N GLU A 333 -1.22 -6.61 -26.57
CA GLU A 333 -0.17 -5.68 -26.11
C GLU A 333 0.66 -5.13 -27.27
N THR A 334 0.98 -5.99 -28.26
CA THR A 334 1.74 -5.59 -29.46
C THR A 334 0.94 -4.61 -30.32
N GLU A 335 -0.36 -4.89 -30.53
CA GLU A 335 -1.23 -3.98 -31.29
C GLU A 335 -1.34 -2.61 -30.61
N LEU A 336 -1.43 -2.58 -29.27
CA LEU A 336 -1.44 -1.32 -28.51
C LEU A 336 -0.13 -0.53 -28.67
N LEU A 337 1.02 -1.20 -28.52
CA LEU A 337 2.34 -0.57 -28.65
C LEU A 337 2.61 -0.02 -30.06
N GLU A 338 2.20 -0.75 -31.07
CA GLU A 338 2.43 -0.42 -32.46
C GLU A 338 1.31 0.44 -33.07
N PHE A 339 0.33 0.87 -32.25
CA PHE A 339 -0.84 1.63 -32.70
C PHE A 339 -1.59 0.95 -33.86
N LYS A 340 -1.70 -0.37 -33.82
CA LYS A 340 -2.38 -1.20 -34.82
C LYS A 340 -3.89 -1.23 -34.60
N PHE A 341 -4.59 -0.33 -35.24
CA PHE A 341 -6.05 -0.24 -35.21
C PHE A 341 -6.64 -0.45 -36.58
N LYS A 342 -7.84 -1.05 -36.63
CA LYS A 342 -8.58 -1.25 -37.89
C LYS A 342 -9.55 -0.10 -38.11
N PRO A 343 -9.72 0.35 -39.38
CA PRO A 343 -10.73 1.35 -39.69
C PRO A 343 -12.13 0.72 -39.70
N ASP A 344 -13.14 1.54 -39.51
CA ASP A 344 -14.53 1.13 -39.65
C ASP A 344 -14.87 0.84 -41.13
N ASN A 345 -14.23 1.57 -42.02
CA ASN A 345 -14.33 1.34 -43.47
C ASN A 345 -12.92 1.33 -44.10
N ALA A 346 -12.59 0.25 -44.76
CA ALA A 346 -11.27 0.06 -45.39
C ALA A 346 -10.90 1.13 -46.44
N LYS A 347 -11.87 1.90 -46.96
CA LYS A 347 -11.63 2.98 -47.92
C LYS A 347 -11.13 4.27 -47.31
N ASP A 348 -11.23 4.41 -45.97
CA ASP A 348 -10.93 5.66 -45.30
C ASP A 348 -9.46 5.83 -44.91
N ALA A 349 -8.63 4.80 -45.15
CA ALA A 349 -7.21 4.84 -44.78
C ALA A 349 -6.36 3.94 -45.69
N VAL A 350 -5.07 4.24 -45.77
CA VAL A 350 -4.07 3.31 -46.29
C VAL A 350 -3.81 2.24 -45.23
N LEU A 351 -3.89 0.98 -45.66
CA LEU A 351 -3.79 -0.19 -44.78
C LEU A 351 -2.51 -0.98 -45.05
N ASP A 352 -2.00 -1.64 -44.02
CA ASP A 352 -1.00 -2.68 -44.17
C ASP A 352 -1.62 -3.99 -44.68
N GLU A 353 -0.80 -5.01 -44.91
CA GLU A 353 -1.21 -6.34 -45.38
C GLU A 353 -2.17 -7.07 -44.42
N ASN A 354 -2.21 -6.67 -43.15
CA ASN A 354 -3.07 -7.22 -42.08
C ASN A 354 -4.35 -6.39 -41.85
N GLY A 355 -4.53 -5.29 -42.62
CA GLY A 355 -5.70 -4.42 -42.54
C GLY A 355 -5.64 -3.36 -41.43
N TYR A 356 -4.47 -3.06 -40.87
CA TYR A 356 -4.28 -1.99 -39.91
C TYR A 356 -3.97 -0.66 -40.59
N ILE A 357 -4.42 0.44 -39.99
CA ILE A 357 -4.24 1.80 -40.49
C ILE A 357 -2.76 2.18 -40.42
N LEU A 358 -2.19 2.53 -41.56
CA LEU A 358 -0.82 3.03 -41.64
C LEU A 358 -0.76 4.53 -41.35
N LYS A 359 0.28 4.94 -40.62
CA LYS A 359 0.64 6.34 -40.44
C LYS A 359 1.23 6.90 -41.75
N GLU A 360 0.80 8.09 -42.14
CA GLU A 360 1.31 8.74 -43.35
C GLU A 360 2.70 9.34 -43.13
N GLU A 361 3.55 9.40 -44.15
CA GLU A 361 4.97 9.81 -44.05
C GLU A 361 5.19 11.18 -43.40
N LYS A 362 4.28 12.13 -43.64
CA LYS A 362 4.37 13.50 -43.09
C LYS A 362 3.48 13.75 -41.88
N GLU A 363 2.81 12.75 -41.41
CA GLU A 363 1.86 12.84 -40.31
C GLU A 363 2.59 12.81 -38.95
N THR A 364 2.35 13.78 -38.08
CA THR A 364 2.83 13.75 -36.69
C THR A 364 2.03 12.70 -35.90
N GLN A 365 2.56 12.25 -34.75
CA GLN A 365 1.84 11.32 -33.89
C GLN A 365 0.48 11.85 -33.44
N THR A 366 0.41 13.15 -33.11
CA THR A 366 -0.83 13.80 -32.71
C THR A 366 -1.87 13.80 -33.83
N GLN A 367 -1.45 14.08 -35.07
CA GLN A 367 -2.34 14.05 -36.24
C GLN A 367 -2.84 12.62 -36.52
N PHE A 368 -1.96 11.62 -36.39
CA PHE A 368 -2.33 10.23 -36.53
C PHE A 368 -3.39 9.81 -35.51
N VAL A 369 -3.19 10.14 -34.21
CA VAL A 369 -4.17 9.88 -33.15
C VAL A 369 -5.51 10.57 -33.45
N GLN A 370 -5.48 11.84 -33.91
CA GLN A 370 -6.70 12.57 -34.31
C GLN A 370 -7.41 11.92 -35.50
N ARG A 371 -6.66 11.36 -36.43
CA ARG A 371 -7.23 10.63 -37.57
C ARG A 371 -7.82 9.30 -37.11
N LEU A 372 -7.10 8.52 -36.28
CA LEU A 372 -7.62 7.28 -35.68
C LEU A 372 -8.95 7.51 -34.97
N SER A 373 -9.07 8.59 -34.23
CA SER A 373 -10.33 8.89 -33.50
C SER A 373 -11.52 9.15 -34.43
N LYS A 374 -11.29 9.51 -35.70
CA LYS A 374 -12.35 9.76 -36.68
C LYS A 374 -12.75 8.54 -37.48
N ILE A 375 -11.83 7.58 -37.69
CA ILE A 375 -12.02 6.49 -38.62
C ILE A 375 -11.97 5.10 -37.99
N SER A 376 -11.70 5.00 -36.66
CA SER A 376 -11.62 3.72 -35.98
C SER A 376 -12.45 3.73 -34.70
N SER A 377 -13.58 3.05 -34.71
CA SER A 377 -14.41 2.82 -33.50
C SER A 377 -13.68 1.94 -32.48
N GLN A 378 -12.79 1.03 -32.93
CA GLN A 378 -11.95 0.22 -32.07
C GLN A 378 -11.04 1.13 -31.22
N PHE A 379 -10.35 2.10 -31.86
CA PHE A 379 -9.51 3.06 -31.17
C PHE A 379 -10.32 3.86 -30.13
N ASN A 380 -11.48 4.37 -30.51
CA ASN A 380 -12.33 5.14 -29.61
C ASN A 380 -12.80 4.33 -28.39
N LYS A 381 -13.16 3.05 -28.58
CA LYS A 381 -13.50 2.15 -27.47
C LYS A 381 -12.33 1.94 -26.52
N VAL A 382 -11.10 1.77 -27.05
CA VAL A 382 -9.87 1.64 -26.26
C VAL A 382 -9.66 2.88 -25.43
N ILE A 383 -9.69 4.09 -26.04
CA ILE A 383 -9.52 5.36 -25.32
C ILE A 383 -10.60 5.53 -24.24
N THR A 384 -11.86 5.28 -24.57
CA THR A 384 -12.97 5.38 -23.62
C THR A 384 -12.78 4.46 -22.40
N ALA A 385 -12.33 3.22 -22.62
CA ALA A 385 -12.07 2.28 -21.54
C ALA A 385 -10.90 2.74 -20.64
N ILE A 386 -9.81 3.25 -21.26
CA ILE A 386 -8.65 3.74 -20.52
C ILE A 386 -9.00 5.01 -19.72
N GLU A 387 -9.73 5.94 -20.31
CA GLU A 387 -10.19 7.16 -19.62
C GLU A 387 -11.13 6.83 -18.44
N TRP A 388 -12.05 5.88 -18.67
CA TRP A 388 -12.90 5.38 -17.60
C TRP A 388 -12.06 4.79 -16.45
N ALA A 389 -11.12 3.90 -16.77
CA ALA A 389 -10.25 3.29 -15.78
C ALA A 389 -9.42 4.33 -15.04
N SER A 390 -8.85 5.30 -15.73
CA SER A 390 -8.08 6.38 -15.12
C SER A 390 -8.90 7.20 -14.11
N LYS A 391 -10.18 7.46 -14.41
CA LYS A 391 -11.10 8.13 -13.49
C LYS A 391 -11.46 7.26 -12.28
N GLN A 392 -11.68 5.95 -12.48
CA GLN A 392 -11.99 5.02 -11.41
C GLN A 392 -10.79 4.73 -10.50
N MET A 393 -9.60 4.67 -11.08
CA MET A 393 -8.35 4.37 -10.38
C MET A 393 -7.72 5.60 -9.71
N ASN A 394 -8.43 6.71 -9.57
CA ASN A 394 -7.87 7.92 -8.96
C ASN A 394 -7.18 7.57 -7.63
N ASN A 395 -5.84 7.44 -7.69
CA ASN A 395 -4.99 7.00 -6.58
C ASN A 395 -5.39 5.66 -5.92
N SER A 396 -5.81 4.66 -6.70
CA SER A 396 -6.17 3.34 -6.15
C SER A 396 -5.18 2.21 -6.47
N ILE A 397 -4.33 2.37 -7.50
CA ILE A 397 -3.25 1.43 -7.81
C ILE A 397 -1.92 2.17 -7.71
N TYR A 398 -1.15 1.82 -6.68
CA TYR A 398 0.20 2.32 -6.46
C TYR A 398 1.21 1.32 -6.99
N PHE A 399 2.28 1.82 -7.59
CA PHE A 399 3.35 1.00 -8.12
C PHE A 399 4.71 1.47 -7.58
N ILE A 400 5.52 0.52 -7.16
CA ILE A 400 6.91 0.76 -6.78
C ILE A 400 7.80 -0.25 -7.48
N ASN A 401 8.82 0.25 -8.16
CA ASN A 401 9.91 -0.58 -8.65
C ASN A 401 11.04 -0.59 -7.61
N ILE A 402 11.35 -1.79 -7.09
CA ILE A 402 12.45 -2.00 -6.16
C ILE A 402 13.33 -3.11 -6.73
N THR A 403 14.40 -2.74 -7.43
CA THR A 403 15.29 -3.73 -8.07
C THR A 403 16.06 -4.56 -7.06
N ASP A 404 16.73 -3.88 -6.13
CA ASP A 404 17.48 -4.50 -5.04
C ASP A 404 17.07 -3.83 -3.72
N HIS A 405 16.76 -4.62 -2.72
CA HIS A 405 16.30 -4.11 -1.44
C HIS A 405 16.67 -5.05 -0.29
N THR A 406 16.77 -4.48 0.89
CA THR A 406 16.80 -5.21 2.15
C THR A 406 15.38 -5.52 2.63
N ASN A 407 15.25 -6.49 3.52
CA ASN A 407 13.98 -6.79 4.17
C ASN A 407 13.43 -5.60 4.98
N ASP A 408 14.31 -4.79 5.58
CA ASP A 408 13.91 -3.60 6.32
C ASP A 408 13.35 -2.51 5.41
N GLU A 409 13.91 -2.32 4.21
CA GLU A 409 13.37 -1.39 3.21
C GLU A 409 12.00 -1.85 2.70
N LEU A 410 11.84 -3.14 2.39
CA LEU A 410 10.55 -3.70 1.98
C LEU A 410 9.49 -3.49 3.06
N GLN A 411 9.81 -3.79 4.32
CA GLN A 411 8.92 -3.58 5.45
C GLN A 411 8.55 -2.10 5.60
N LYS A 412 9.52 -1.18 5.54
CA LYS A 412 9.28 0.27 5.63
C LYS A 412 8.38 0.77 4.51
N VAL A 413 8.59 0.30 3.28
CA VAL A 413 7.77 0.67 2.13
C VAL A 413 6.32 0.25 2.35
N ILE A 414 6.07 -1.03 2.66
CA ILE A 414 4.70 -1.54 2.87
C ILE A 414 4.02 -0.80 4.02
N THR A 415 4.71 -0.66 5.15
CA THR A 415 4.21 0.06 6.34
C THR A 415 3.86 1.51 6.03
N ASN A 416 4.71 2.21 5.27
CA ASN A 416 4.49 3.60 4.89
C ASN A 416 3.22 3.78 4.03
N TYR A 417 3.01 2.90 3.05
CA TYR A 417 1.81 2.92 2.22
C TYR A 417 0.54 2.53 3.00
N TYR A 418 0.65 1.59 3.93
CA TYR A 418 -0.46 1.26 4.83
C TYR A 418 -0.94 2.50 5.60
N TYR A 419 -0.02 3.26 6.21
CA TYR A 419 -0.40 4.41 7.02
C TYR A 419 -0.82 5.63 6.21
N LYS A 420 -0.07 5.97 5.15
CA LYS A 420 -0.36 7.16 4.34
C LYS A 420 -1.57 6.99 3.44
N GLU A 421 -1.64 5.85 2.77
CA GLU A 421 -2.60 5.62 1.70
C GLU A 421 -3.73 4.65 2.09
N LYS A 422 -3.64 4.07 3.30
CA LYS A 422 -4.61 3.07 3.80
C LYS A 422 -4.70 1.86 2.87
N ILE A 423 -3.55 1.37 2.40
CA ILE A 423 -3.47 0.18 1.54
C ILE A 423 -3.53 -1.07 2.40
N GLU A 424 -4.46 -1.95 2.08
CA GLU A 424 -4.66 -3.24 2.75
C GLU A 424 -4.38 -4.44 1.83
N TYR A 425 -4.10 -4.20 0.53
CA TYR A 425 -3.85 -5.23 -0.47
C TYR A 425 -2.53 -4.98 -1.17
N VAL A 426 -1.56 -5.88 -0.99
CA VAL A 426 -0.20 -5.76 -1.50
C VAL A 426 0.10 -6.92 -2.44
N PHE A 427 0.67 -6.61 -3.61
CA PHE A 427 1.11 -7.58 -4.61
C PHE A 427 2.61 -7.40 -4.84
N TYR A 428 3.40 -8.43 -4.51
CA TYR A 428 4.86 -8.39 -4.60
C TYR A 428 5.40 -9.34 -5.67
N ASP A 429 5.93 -8.80 -6.74
CA ASP A 429 6.41 -9.50 -7.93
C ASP A 429 7.89 -9.17 -8.20
N THR A 430 8.82 -10.04 -7.83
CA THR A 430 8.81 -11.43 -7.38
C THR A 430 9.44 -11.51 -5.99
N LEU A 431 9.02 -12.49 -5.18
CA LEU A 431 9.64 -12.75 -3.86
C LEU A 431 11.11 -13.15 -4.05
N LYS A 432 12.03 -12.30 -3.57
CA LYS A 432 13.49 -12.48 -3.64
C LYS A 432 14.10 -12.53 -2.24
N THR A 433 15.36 -12.95 -2.20
CA THR A 433 16.20 -12.88 -1.00
C THR A 433 16.60 -11.42 -0.72
N ASP A 434 16.84 -11.14 0.56
CA ASP A 434 17.49 -9.90 1.00
C ASP A 434 18.87 -9.75 0.32
N THR A 435 19.15 -8.57 -0.24
CA THR A 435 20.40 -8.26 -0.94
C THR A 435 21.63 -8.33 -0.02
N ALA A 436 21.44 -8.14 1.29
CA ALA A 436 22.50 -8.28 2.27
C ALA A 436 23.01 -9.73 2.44
N ASN A 437 22.23 -10.74 2.00
CA ASN A 437 22.48 -12.17 2.24
C ASN A 437 22.25 -13.03 0.98
N ILE A 438 22.72 -12.56 -0.17
CA ILE A 438 22.58 -13.26 -1.46
C ILE A 438 23.22 -14.66 -1.37
N GLY A 439 22.44 -15.69 -1.70
CA GLY A 439 22.90 -17.09 -1.78
C GLY A 439 22.48 -18.00 -0.63
N ASN A 440 21.81 -17.48 0.41
CA ASN A 440 21.25 -18.32 1.48
C ASN A 440 19.77 -18.66 1.19
N PRO A 441 19.42 -19.94 0.95
CA PRO A 441 18.02 -20.35 0.69
C PRO A 441 17.06 -20.05 1.85
N GLU A 442 17.54 -19.89 3.08
CA GLU A 442 16.71 -19.58 4.24
C GLU A 442 16.24 -18.11 4.26
N GLU A 443 16.94 -17.23 3.58
CA GLU A 443 16.61 -15.80 3.53
C GLU A 443 15.26 -15.54 2.83
N ILE A 444 14.89 -16.33 1.84
CA ILE A 444 13.53 -16.23 1.23
C ILE A 444 12.44 -16.57 2.24
N LYS A 445 12.68 -17.57 3.11
CA LYS A 445 11.76 -17.88 4.20
C LYS A 445 11.65 -16.69 5.17
N LYS A 446 12.75 -16.01 5.45
CA LYS A 446 12.78 -14.82 6.31
C LYS A 446 11.96 -13.69 5.69
N THR A 447 12.16 -13.39 4.41
CA THR A 447 11.35 -12.39 3.68
C THR A 447 9.87 -12.75 3.72
N ALA A 448 9.51 -14.02 3.42
CA ALA A 448 8.13 -14.50 3.51
C ALA A 448 7.56 -14.38 4.94
N THR A 449 8.38 -14.63 5.98
CA THR A 449 7.97 -14.47 7.39
C THR A 449 7.67 -13.01 7.73
N ILE A 450 8.48 -12.08 7.23
CA ILE A 450 8.24 -10.64 7.41
C ILE A 450 6.92 -10.24 6.75
N LEU A 451 6.68 -10.69 5.52
CA LEU A 451 5.41 -10.43 4.82
C LEU A 451 4.21 -11.03 5.57
N SER A 452 4.34 -12.25 6.10
CA SER A 452 3.28 -12.88 6.90
C SER A 452 3.01 -12.11 8.20
N ASN A 453 4.06 -11.62 8.86
CA ASN A 453 3.91 -10.78 10.05
C ASN A 453 3.23 -9.44 9.72
N LEU A 454 3.58 -8.81 8.60
CA LEU A 454 2.92 -7.59 8.13
C LEU A 454 1.44 -7.84 7.83
N ALA A 455 1.13 -8.94 7.13
CA ALA A 455 -0.25 -9.31 6.83
C ALA A 455 -1.08 -9.45 8.11
N GLN A 456 -0.58 -10.16 9.11
CA GLN A 456 -1.28 -10.40 10.37
C GLN A 456 -1.35 -9.14 11.27
N ASN A 457 -0.26 -8.37 11.37
CA ASN A 457 -0.20 -7.22 12.27
C ASN A 457 -1.04 -6.04 11.78
N PHE A 458 -1.10 -5.85 10.46
CA PHE A 458 -1.81 -4.74 9.84
C PHE A 458 -3.15 -5.16 9.20
N ASP A 459 -3.56 -6.41 9.38
CA ASP A 459 -4.78 -6.93 8.78
C ASP A 459 -4.85 -6.67 7.27
N MET A 460 -3.76 -7.00 6.56
CA MET A 460 -3.65 -6.82 5.11
C MET A 460 -3.49 -8.15 4.39
N PHE A 461 -3.89 -8.19 3.12
CA PHE A 461 -3.61 -9.31 2.23
C PHE A 461 -2.31 -9.06 1.47
N ILE A 462 -1.42 -10.04 1.47
CA ILE A 462 -0.16 -9.96 0.71
C ILE A 462 -0.05 -11.16 -0.23
N CYS A 463 -0.02 -10.86 -1.53
CA CYS A 463 0.18 -11.86 -2.58
C CYS A 463 1.58 -11.71 -3.17
N SER A 464 2.33 -12.80 -3.26
CA SER A 464 3.68 -12.80 -3.85
C SER A 464 3.77 -13.76 -5.03
N SER A 465 4.62 -13.45 -6.00
CA SER A 465 4.98 -14.40 -7.04
C SER A 465 6.32 -15.09 -6.73
N LEU A 466 6.46 -16.33 -7.16
CA LEU A 466 7.64 -17.18 -6.99
C LEU A 466 8.04 -17.80 -8.33
N GLN A 467 9.27 -18.27 -8.42
CA GLN A 467 9.75 -18.98 -9.59
C GLN A 467 9.75 -20.49 -9.37
N LEU A 468 9.25 -21.23 -10.36
CA LEU A 468 9.46 -22.68 -10.46
C LEU A 468 10.79 -22.98 -11.12
N SER A 469 11.45 -24.06 -10.68
CA SER A 469 12.61 -24.62 -11.37
C SER A 469 12.21 -25.22 -12.72
N GLU A 470 13.11 -25.15 -13.66
CA GLU A 470 12.97 -25.87 -14.91
C GLU A 470 13.17 -27.37 -14.64
N ASN A 471 12.10 -28.13 -14.63
CA ASN A 471 12.08 -29.57 -14.38
C ASN A 471 11.14 -30.30 -15.33
N THR A 472 11.24 -31.61 -15.34
CA THR A 472 10.42 -32.53 -16.15
C THR A 472 9.13 -32.99 -15.46
N THR A 473 8.83 -32.49 -14.25
CA THR A 473 7.61 -32.85 -13.52
C THR A 473 6.38 -32.54 -14.35
N MET A 474 5.48 -33.51 -14.47
CA MET A 474 4.20 -33.33 -15.15
C MET A 474 3.40 -32.20 -14.51
N PRO A 475 2.76 -31.32 -15.28
CA PRO A 475 2.05 -30.15 -14.76
C PRO A 475 1.05 -30.45 -13.65
N ILE A 476 0.35 -31.58 -13.72
CA ILE A 476 -0.64 -31.98 -12.71
C ILE A 476 -0.02 -32.55 -11.41
N ASN A 477 1.28 -32.87 -11.42
CA ASN A 477 1.99 -33.47 -10.29
C ASN A 477 2.94 -32.49 -9.60
N LEU A 478 2.84 -31.21 -9.92
CA LEU A 478 3.63 -30.15 -9.27
C LEU A 478 3.46 -30.18 -7.75
N ASN A 479 4.53 -29.87 -7.06
CA ASN A 479 4.55 -29.73 -5.60
C ASN A 479 5.66 -28.77 -5.16
N VAL A 480 5.78 -28.49 -3.88
CA VAL A 480 6.76 -27.53 -3.34
C VAL A 480 8.21 -27.83 -3.72
N ASN A 481 8.54 -29.09 -4.07
CA ASN A 481 9.89 -29.47 -4.47
C ASN A 481 10.27 -28.91 -5.86
N ASP A 482 9.30 -28.43 -6.62
CA ASP A 482 9.50 -27.84 -7.93
C ASP A 482 9.77 -26.32 -7.86
N LEU A 483 9.77 -25.71 -6.65
CA LEU A 483 10.19 -24.32 -6.48
C LEU A 483 11.69 -24.17 -6.77
N ALA A 484 12.05 -23.10 -7.47
CA ALA A 484 13.43 -22.70 -7.71
C ALA A 484 14.13 -22.16 -6.45
N VAL A 485 13.36 -21.87 -5.43
CA VAL A 485 13.76 -21.27 -4.15
C VAL A 485 13.53 -22.24 -3.00
N SER A 486 13.80 -21.81 -1.78
CA SER A 486 13.64 -22.65 -0.58
C SER A 486 12.22 -23.23 -0.44
N LYS A 487 12.14 -24.53 -0.28
CA LYS A 487 10.90 -25.26 -0.04
C LYS A 487 10.21 -24.88 1.27
N THR A 488 10.97 -24.36 2.22
CA THR A 488 10.50 -23.94 3.55
C THR A 488 9.60 -22.71 3.52
N VAL A 489 9.57 -21.96 2.41
CA VAL A 489 8.62 -20.82 2.19
C VAL A 489 7.16 -21.28 2.37
N LYS A 490 6.83 -22.52 1.94
CA LYS A 490 5.50 -23.10 2.10
C LYS A 490 5.03 -23.13 3.56
N GLU A 491 5.94 -23.27 4.52
CA GLU A 491 5.57 -23.35 5.95
C GLU A 491 4.91 -22.05 6.42
N VAL A 492 5.36 -20.93 5.90
CA VAL A 492 4.95 -19.58 6.31
C VAL A 492 3.68 -19.12 5.60
N LEU A 493 3.58 -19.35 4.29
CA LEU A 493 2.44 -18.92 3.49
C LEU A 493 1.12 -19.59 3.92
N ASP A 494 -0.01 -18.91 3.76
CA ASP A 494 -1.34 -19.48 3.98
C ASP A 494 -1.80 -20.26 2.75
N THR A 495 -1.50 -19.76 1.56
CA THR A 495 -1.86 -20.39 0.28
C THR A 495 -0.68 -20.42 -0.67
N LEU A 496 -0.49 -21.54 -1.38
CA LEU A 496 0.52 -21.71 -2.43
C LEU A 496 -0.09 -22.40 -3.65
N CYS A 497 -0.06 -21.73 -4.80
CA CYS A 497 -0.47 -22.23 -6.10
C CYS A 497 0.73 -22.40 -7.03
N LEU A 498 0.79 -23.51 -7.73
CA LEU A 498 1.86 -23.82 -8.68
C LEU A 498 1.26 -23.93 -10.06
N PHE A 499 1.74 -23.11 -11.00
CA PHE A 499 1.24 -23.06 -12.38
C PHE A 499 2.31 -23.55 -13.35
N LYS A 500 1.96 -24.46 -14.23
CA LYS A 500 2.84 -24.91 -15.31
C LYS A 500 2.05 -25.14 -16.58
N GLN A 501 2.62 -24.73 -17.69
CA GLN A 501 2.02 -24.95 -19.00
C GLN A 501 1.94 -26.45 -19.31
N ILE A 502 0.79 -26.90 -19.82
CA ILE A 502 0.62 -28.20 -20.39
C ILE A 502 1.13 -28.15 -21.83
N SER A 503 1.98 -29.09 -22.23
CA SER A 503 2.46 -29.16 -23.60
C SER A 503 1.28 -29.42 -24.57
N ARG A 504 1.31 -28.81 -25.73
CA ARG A 504 0.30 -29.06 -26.78
C ARG A 504 0.19 -30.52 -27.19
N ASP A 505 1.30 -31.24 -27.11
CA ASP A 505 1.36 -32.67 -27.45
C ASP A 505 0.74 -33.57 -26.39
N ASP A 506 0.52 -33.03 -25.20
CA ASP A 506 -0.06 -33.76 -24.06
C ASP A 506 -1.55 -33.41 -23.84
N TYR A 507 -2.18 -32.54 -24.65
CA TYR A 507 -3.57 -32.12 -24.39
C TYR A 507 -4.55 -33.31 -24.42
N ASP A 508 -4.29 -34.34 -25.18
CA ASP A 508 -5.09 -35.57 -25.24
C ASP A 508 -5.05 -36.40 -23.98
N LYS A 509 -4.02 -36.21 -23.11
CA LYS A 509 -3.87 -36.91 -21.83
C LYS A 509 -4.71 -36.28 -20.72
N TYR A 510 -5.25 -35.09 -20.94
CA TYR A 510 -5.95 -34.33 -19.93
C TYR A 510 -7.40 -34.08 -20.31
N GLU A 511 -8.22 -34.00 -19.27
CA GLU A 511 -9.61 -33.55 -19.34
C GLU A 511 -9.93 -32.67 -18.13
N TYR A 512 -11.02 -31.94 -18.19
CA TYR A 512 -11.48 -31.13 -17.06
C TYR A 512 -12.99 -31.19 -16.90
N SER A 513 -13.46 -30.95 -15.68
CA SER A 513 -14.88 -30.85 -15.33
C SER A 513 -15.19 -29.46 -14.76
N LYS A 514 -16.43 -29.00 -14.89
CA LYS A 514 -16.87 -27.71 -14.36
C LYS A 514 -17.08 -27.75 -12.83
N GLN A 515 -17.35 -28.92 -12.30
CA GLN A 515 -17.53 -29.16 -10.86
C GLN A 515 -16.55 -30.26 -10.42
N GLU A 516 -16.20 -30.25 -9.12
CA GLU A 516 -15.26 -31.22 -8.56
C GLU A 516 -15.76 -32.67 -8.71
N VAL A 517 -17.06 -32.85 -8.51
CA VAL A 517 -17.75 -34.11 -8.72
C VAL A 517 -18.72 -33.96 -9.88
N ASP A 518 -18.24 -34.23 -11.07
CA ASP A 518 -19.03 -34.13 -12.30
C ASP A 518 -18.86 -35.42 -13.14
N THR A 519 -19.89 -35.75 -13.88
CA THR A 519 -19.88 -36.85 -14.86
C THR A 519 -19.56 -36.38 -16.28
N LYS A 520 -19.56 -35.07 -16.50
CA LYS A 520 -19.28 -34.48 -17.82
C LYS A 520 -17.87 -33.91 -17.84
N PHE A 521 -17.04 -34.49 -18.71
CA PHE A 521 -15.67 -34.08 -18.93
C PHE A 521 -15.50 -33.39 -20.29
N PHE A 522 -14.58 -32.44 -20.34
CA PHE A 522 -14.22 -31.66 -21.52
C PHE A 522 -12.74 -31.88 -21.84
N ASN A 523 -12.42 -32.02 -23.11
CA ASN A 523 -11.04 -32.16 -23.56
C ASN A 523 -10.37 -30.80 -23.72
N LEU A 524 -9.04 -30.78 -23.59
CA LEU A 524 -8.25 -29.62 -24.00
C LEU A 524 -8.13 -29.58 -25.52
N GLU A 525 -8.66 -28.52 -26.13
CA GLU A 525 -8.69 -28.40 -27.59
C GLU A 525 -7.51 -27.60 -28.11
N LYS A 526 -6.88 -28.05 -29.21
CA LYS A 526 -5.84 -27.29 -29.89
C LYS A 526 -6.47 -26.06 -30.57
N SER A 527 -6.25 -24.89 -29.96
CA SER A 527 -6.68 -23.63 -30.58
C SER A 527 -5.97 -23.37 -31.90
N LYS A 528 -6.67 -22.74 -32.86
CA LYS A 528 -6.07 -22.21 -34.08
C LYS A 528 -5.07 -21.10 -33.78
N ASN A 529 -5.29 -20.32 -32.73
CA ASN A 529 -4.36 -19.31 -32.26
C ASN A 529 -3.21 -19.99 -31.48
N PRO A 530 -1.94 -19.88 -31.92
CA PRO A 530 -0.79 -20.47 -31.25
C PRO A 530 -0.50 -19.87 -29.88
N ASP A 531 -0.98 -18.64 -29.60
CA ASP A 531 -0.75 -17.94 -28.34
C ASP A 531 -1.66 -18.42 -27.21
N VAL A 532 -2.73 -19.16 -27.56
CA VAL A 532 -3.61 -19.78 -26.57
C VAL A 532 -2.95 -21.03 -25.99
N ARG A 533 -2.80 -21.06 -24.68
CA ARG A 533 -2.13 -22.12 -23.91
C ARG A 533 -2.99 -22.57 -22.75
N TYR A 534 -2.78 -23.81 -22.30
CA TYR A 534 -3.38 -24.31 -21.08
C TYR A 534 -2.34 -24.49 -20.00
N TYR A 535 -2.70 -24.09 -18.79
CA TYR A 535 -1.87 -24.24 -17.60
C TYR A 535 -2.60 -25.09 -16.55
N ALA A 536 -1.89 -26.06 -16.00
CA ALA A 536 -2.32 -26.70 -14.77
C ALA A 536 -2.00 -25.76 -13.60
N CYS A 537 -2.95 -25.57 -12.70
CA CYS A 537 -2.80 -24.92 -11.43
C CYS A 537 -2.97 -25.95 -10.31
N VAL A 538 -1.89 -26.29 -9.62
CA VAL A 538 -1.91 -27.20 -8.48
C VAL A 538 -1.86 -26.40 -7.20
N ILE A 539 -2.89 -26.55 -6.37
CA ILE A 539 -2.93 -25.92 -5.05
C ILE A 539 -2.15 -26.81 -4.09
N ASP A 540 -0.91 -26.44 -3.79
CA ASP A 540 -0.03 -27.24 -2.94
C ASP A 540 -0.24 -26.95 -1.45
N LYS A 541 -0.61 -25.70 -1.09
CA LYS A 541 -1.04 -25.33 0.26
C LYS A 541 -2.32 -24.51 0.24
N ASN A 542 -3.25 -24.82 1.14
CA ASN A 542 -4.45 -24.04 1.40
C ASN A 542 -4.90 -24.25 2.85
N ARG A 543 -4.75 -23.23 3.68
CA ARG A 543 -5.23 -23.26 5.08
C ARG A 543 -6.76 -23.19 5.16
N ALA A 544 -7.44 -22.71 4.11
CA ALA A 544 -8.89 -22.63 4.06
C ALA A 544 -9.57 -23.98 3.74
N GLY A 545 -8.84 -25.01 3.28
CA GLY A 545 -9.41 -26.34 3.05
C GLY A 545 -8.86 -27.08 1.84
N ALA A 546 -9.69 -27.32 0.81
CA ALA A 546 -9.41 -28.18 -0.33
C ALA A 546 -8.20 -27.74 -1.16
N LYS A 547 -7.55 -28.71 -1.82
CA LYS A 547 -6.40 -28.53 -2.71
C LYS A 547 -6.67 -29.15 -4.08
N PRO A 548 -7.63 -28.64 -4.82
CA PRO A 548 -7.93 -29.15 -6.15
C PRO A 548 -6.79 -28.85 -7.13
N LYS A 549 -6.81 -29.56 -8.24
CA LYS A 549 -6.00 -29.29 -9.42
C LYS A 549 -6.90 -28.65 -10.46
N LEU A 550 -6.54 -27.47 -10.91
CA LEU A 550 -7.36 -26.68 -11.81
C LEU A 550 -6.66 -26.51 -13.17
N VAL A 551 -7.42 -26.16 -14.18
CA VAL A 551 -6.88 -25.79 -15.48
C VAL A 551 -7.34 -24.40 -15.88
N PHE A 552 -6.38 -23.63 -16.38
CA PHE A 552 -6.56 -22.29 -16.92
C PHE A 552 -6.24 -22.28 -18.41
N LYS A 553 -7.01 -21.52 -19.16
CA LYS A 553 -6.72 -21.18 -20.55
C LYS A 553 -6.22 -19.75 -20.59
N LEU A 554 -5.06 -19.54 -21.19
CA LEU A 554 -4.35 -18.27 -21.21
C LEU A 554 -4.10 -17.81 -22.63
N ASN A 555 -4.18 -16.48 -22.81
CA ASN A 555 -3.58 -15.78 -23.94
C ASN A 555 -2.76 -14.60 -23.39
N LEU A 556 -1.45 -14.79 -23.30
CA LEU A 556 -0.56 -13.81 -22.68
C LEU A 556 -0.44 -12.51 -23.50
N ALA A 557 -0.62 -12.55 -24.81
CA ALA A 557 -0.61 -11.35 -25.64
C ALA A 557 -1.75 -10.38 -25.28
N TYR A 558 -2.85 -10.92 -24.77
CA TYR A 558 -4.06 -10.18 -24.36
C TYR A 558 -4.17 -10.07 -22.84
N ASN A 559 -3.23 -10.59 -22.09
CA ASN A 559 -3.33 -10.82 -20.65
C ASN A 559 -4.68 -11.40 -20.21
N SER A 560 -5.19 -12.35 -21.01
CA SER A 560 -6.48 -13.00 -20.77
C SER A 560 -6.29 -14.32 -20.04
N TRP A 561 -6.97 -14.46 -18.91
CA TRP A 561 -6.96 -15.63 -18.03
C TRP A 561 -8.38 -16.15 -17.88
N GLU A 562 -8.60 -17.42 -18.22
CA GLU A 562 -9.90 -18.09 -18.09
C GLU A 562 -9.75 -19.34 -17.25
N GLU A 563 -10.42 -19.39 -16.10
CA GLU A 563 -10.52 -20.59 -15.27
C GLU A 563 -11.51 -21.56 -15.90
N LEU A 564 -11.04 -22.72 -16.32
CA LEU A 564 -11.90 -23.69 -17.00
C LEU A 564 -12.58 -24.68 -16.07
N GLY A 565 -11.88 -25.16 -15.04
CA GLY A 565 -12.42 -26.16 -14.13
C GLY A 565 -11.35 -27.04 -13.47
N TYR A 566 -11.82 -28.18 -12.99
CA TYR A 566 -11.03 -29.18 -12.25
C TYR A 566 -10.30 -30.11 -13.23
N LEU A 567 -8.97 -30.10 -13.16
CA LEU A 567 -8.10 -30.87 -14.07
C LEU A 567 -7.95 -32.31 -13.62
N LYS A 568 -8.04 -33.24 -14.56
CA LYS A 568 -7.80 -34.68 -14.36
C LYS A 568 -6.93 -35.25 -15.47
N LEU A 569 -6.27 -36.38 -15.18
CA LEU A 569 -5.68 -37.26 -16.19
C LEU A 569 -6.76 -38.24 -16.67
N LYS A 570 -6.77 -38.51 -17.97
CA LYS A 570 -7.59 -39.56 -18.56
C LYS A 570 -7.10 -40.95 -18.17
#